data_4fc1cb3527f4861473c115c669ea13ce
#
_entry.id   4fc1cb3527f4861473c115c669ea13ce
#
_cell.length_a   1.000
_cell.length_b   1.000
_cell.length_c   1.000
_cell.angle_alpha   90.00
_cell.angle_beta   90.00
_cell.angle_gamma   90.00
#
_symmetry.space_group_name_H-M   'P 1'
#
loop_
_entity.id
_entity.type
_entity.pdbx_description
1 polymer ?
#
loop_
_entity_poly.entity_id
_entity_poly.type
_entity_poly.pdbx_seq_one_letter_code
_entity_poly.pdbx_strand_id
1 'polypeptide(L)'
;MKLIEAREVSKIYPLGEIELKALDEVSVTIEEGEFLAIMGPSGSGKSTFMNIVGCLDVPTAGQYLLESIDTGGLGRDELAHIRNRKIGFVFQGFNLLSRTSALENVELPMLYDGVPARERKEKAFAVLSFAGIPL
;
A
#
# COMPACT_ATOMS: atom_id res chain seq x y z
N MET A 1 16.10 -4.23 -12.15
CA MET A 1 16.22 -4.85 -10.81
C MET A 1 14.83 -5.23 -10.37
N LYS A 2 14.65 -6.44 -9.78
CA LYS A 2 13.35 -6.87 -9.29
C LYS A 2 12.92 -5.99 -8.12
N LEU A 3 11.83 -5.27 -8.31
CA LEU A 3 11.26 -4.41 -7.27
C LEU A 3 10.27 -5.19 -6.40
N ILE A 4 9.41 -5.98 -7.04
CA ILE A 4 8.39 -6.81 -6.40
C ILE A 4 8.51 -8.24 -6.89
N GLU A 5 8.48 -9.19 -5.97
CA GLU A 5 8.31 -10.62 -6.26
C GLU A 5 7.21 -11.22 -5.39
N ALA A 6 6.14 -11.68 -6.01
CA ALA A 6 5.18 -12.59 -5.41
C ALA A 6 5.53 -14.01 -5.87
N ARG A 7 5.68 -14.93 -4.91
CA ARG A 7 6.02 -16.34 -5.14
C ARG A 7 4.97 -17.22 -4.51
N GLU A 8 4.12 -17.83 -5.33
CA GLU A 8 3.05 -18.74 -4.90
C GLU A 8 2.16 -18.12 -3.80
N VAL A 9 1.88 -16.82 -3.90
CA VAL A 9 1.12 -16.08 -2.91
C VAL A 9 -0.33 -16.57 -2.88
N SER A 10 -0.76 -17.03 -1.73
CA SER A 10 -2.15 -17.40 -1.45
C SER A 10 -2.70 -16.55 -0.31
N LYS A 11 -3.97 -16.21 -0.42
CA LYS A 11 -4.71 -15.51 0.64
C LYS A 11 -6.04 -16.20 0.91
N ILE A 12 -6.22 -16.62 2.15
CA ILE A 12 -7.42 -17.32 2.62
C ILE A 12 -8.03 -16.51 3.75
N TYR A 13 -9.32 -16.20 3.65
CA TYR A 13 -10.11 -15.57 4.69
C TYR A 13 -11.05 -16.58 5.32
N PRO A 14 -11.02 -16.80 6.64
CA PRO A 14 -11.99 -17.62 7.33
C PRO A 14 -13.35 -16.90 7.39
N LEU A 15 -14.41 -17.55 6.93
CA LEU A 15 -15.79 -17.09 6.98
C LEU A 15 -16.65 -18.08 7.77
N GLY A 16 -16.48 -18.11 9.09
CA GLY A 16 -17.12 -19.11 9.96
C GLY A 16 -16.55 -20.52 9.68
N GLU A 17 -17.39 -21.43 9.24
CA GLU A 17 -16.98 -22.80 8.89
C GLU A 17 -16.46 -22.95 7.45
N ILE A 18 -16.50 -21.88 6.66
CA ILE A 18 -16.08 -21.87 5.25
C ILE A 18 -14.81 -21.02 5.10
N GLU A 19 -13.93 -21.43 4.23
CA GLU A 19 -12.75 -20.65 3.83
C GLU A 19 -12.93 -20.04 2.45
N LEU A 20 -12.69 -18.75 2.34
CA LEU A 20 -12.63 -18.05 1.05
C LEU A 20 -11.18 -17.93 0.60
N LYS A 21 -10.81 -18.66 -0.42
CA LYS A 21 -9.51 -18.54 -1.08
C LYS A 21 -9.58 -17.36 -2.06
N ALA A 22 -9.13 -16.20 -1.64
CA ALA A 22 -9.17 -14.97 -2.44
C ALA A 22 -8.00 -14.89 -3.42
N LEU A 23 -6.87 -15.50 -3.10
CA LEU A 23 -5.72 -15.70 -3.99
C LEU A 23 -5.24 -17.15 -3.88
N ASP A 24 -4.84 -17.73 -4.99
CA ASP A 24 -4.38 -19.10 -5.11
C ASP A 24 -3.07 -19.17 -5.90
N GLU A 25 -1.95 -19.33 -5.18
CA GLU A 25 -0.59 -19.54 -5.71
C GLU A 25 -0.16 -18.52 -6.79
N VAL A 26 -0.52 -17.26 -6.60
CA VAL A 26 -0.20 -16.20 -7.55
C VAL A 26 1.29 -15.90 -7.53
N SER A 27 1.92 -16.00 -8.70
CA SER A 27 3.32 -15.64 -8.89
C SER A 27 3.48 -14.55 -9.94
N VAL A 28 4.17 -13.46 -9.57
CA VAL A 28 4.47 -12.34 -10.47
C VAL A 28 5.75 -11.65 -10.03
N THR A 29 6.51 -11.18 -10.99
CA THR A 29 7.68 -10.32 -10.74
C THR A 29 7.45 -9.00 -11.45
N ILE A 30 7.75 -7.88 -10.76
CA ILE A 30 7.67 -6.53 -11.31
C ILE A 30 9.06 -5.89 -11.15
N GLU A 31 9.57 -5.36 -12.24
CA GLU A 31 10.87 -4.70 -12.27
C GLU A 31 10.75 -3.21 -11.97
N GLU A 32 11.88 -2.62 -11.60
CA GLU A 32 11.97 -1.18 -11.39
C GLU A 32 11.66 -0.43 -12.69
N GLY A 33 10.81 0.60 -12.60
CA GLY A 33 10.37 1.40 -13.75
C GLY A 33 9.27 0.74 -14.60
N GLU A 34 8.81 -0.46 -14.24
CA GLU A 34 7.76 -1.15 -14.96
C GLU A 34 6.36 -0.56 -14.65
N PHE A 35 5.52 -0.50 -15.67
CA PHE A 35 4.11 -0.18 -15.56
C PHE A 35 3.28 -1.46 -15.76
N LEU A 36 2.59 -1.90 -14.71
CA LEU A 36 1.78 -3.12 -14.71
C LEU A 36 0.29 -2.80 -14.51
N ALA A 37 -0.58 -3.42 -15.29
CA ALA A 37 -2.01 -3.37 -15.10
C ALA A 37 -2.56 -4.73 -14.65
N ILE A 38 -3.34 -4.74 -13.56
CA ILE A 38 -4.03 -5.93 -13.04
C ILE A 38 -5.49 -5.85 -13.45
N MET A 39 -5.91 -6.77 -14.32
CA MET A 39 -7.26 -6.82 -14.87
C MET A 39 -7.95 -8.14 -14.52
N GLY A 40 -9.28 -8.10 -14.51
CA GLY A 40 -10.11 -9.28 -14.23
C GLY A 40 -11.53 -8.88 -13.81
N PRO A 41 -12.47 -9.83 -13.80
CA PRO A 41 -13.85 -9.59 -13.36
C PRO A 41 -13.92 -9.24 -11.87
N SER A 42 -15.08 -8.74 -11.41
CA SER A 42 -15.34 -8.53 -9.99
C SER A 42 -15.18 -9.85 -9.23
N GLY A 43 -14.56 -9.80 -8.05
CA GLY A 43 -14.32 -10.98 -7.22
C GLY A 43 -13.12 -11.85 -7.65
N SER A 44 -12.32 -11.46 -8.65
CA SER A 44 -11.14 -12.22 -9.08
C SER A 44 -9.89 -12.05 -8.21
N GLY A 45 -9.99 -11.38 -7.07
CA GLY A 45 -8.86 -11.22 -6.13
C GLY A 45 -7.97 -9.99 -6.37
N LYS A 46 -8.28 -9.11 -7.33
CA LYS A 46 -7.46 -7.91 -7.64
C LYS A 46 -7.20 -7.04 -6.42
N SER A 47 -8.26 -6.69 -5.69
CA SER A 47 -8.14 -5.85 -4.48
C SER A 47 -7.34 -6.54 -3.38
N THR A 48 -7.51 -7.86 -3.23
CA THR A 48 -6.74 -8.66 -2.28
C THR A 48 -5.26 -8.65 -2.63
N PHE A 49 -4.93 -8.85 -3.90
CA PHE A 49 -3.55 -8.78 -4.37
C PHE A 49 -2.96 -7.38 -4.18
N MET A 50 -3.71 -6.33 -4.52
CA MET A 50 -3.29 -4.94 -4.30
C MET A 50 -3.05 -4.62 -2.82
N ASN A 51 -3.85 -5.18 -1.91
CA ASN A 51 -3.63 -5.00 -0.47
C ASN A 51 -2.33 -5.66 0.00
N ILE A 52 -1.98 -6.83 -0.53
CA ILE A 52 -0.71 -7.49 -0.22
C ILE A 52 0.46 -6.70 -0.80
N VAL A 53 0.39 -6.31 -2.08
CA VAL A 53 1.42 -5.48 -2.73
C VAL A 53 1.62 -4.16 -1.99
N GLY A 54 0.52 -3.57 -1.51
CA GLY A 54 0.54 -2.34 -0.71
C GLY A 54 0.96 -2.52 0.75
N CYS A 55 1.35 -3.70 1.19
CA CYS A 55 1.65 -4.00 2.59
C CYS A 55 0.52 -3.64 3.57
N LEU A 56 -0.74 -3.62 3.11
CA LEU A 56 -1.94 -3.46 3.94
C LEU A 56 -2.40 -4.79 4.53
N ASP A 57 -2.01 -5.88 3.92
CA ASP A 57 -2.26 -7.24 4.36
C ASP A 57 -1.03 -8.12 4.07
N VAL A 58 -0.98 -9.31 4.65
CA VAL A 58 0.08 -10.29 4.43
C VAL A 58 -0.49 -11.56 3.79
N PRO A 59 0.29 -12.29 2.98
CA PRO A 59 -0.15 -13.56 2.44
C PRO A 59 -0.40 -14.59 3.55
N THR A 60 -1.33 -15.51 3.31
CA THR A 60 -1.55 -16.69 4.18
C THR A 60 -0.49 -17.76 3.91
N ALA A 61 -0.06 -17.87 2.66
CA ALA A 61 1.01 -18.77 2.22
C ALA A 61 1.75 -18.15 1.03
N GLY A 62 2.93 -18.70 0.72
CA GLY A 62 3.84 -18.14 -0.27
C GLY A 62 4.66 -16.98 0.29
N GLN A 63 5.34 -16.25 -0.58
CA GLN A 63 6.20 -15.14 -0.20
C GLN A 63 5.89 -13.89 -1.01
N TYR A 64 5.87 -12.75 -0.33
CA TYR A 64 5.86 -11.44 -0.97
C TYR A 64 7.11 -10.65 -0.59
N LEU A 65 7.97 -10.37 -1.57
CA LEU A 65 9.19 -9.62 -1.40
C LEU A 65 9.08 -8.24 -2.06
N LEU A 66 9.39 -7.20 -1.32
CA LEU A 66 9.56 -5.84 -1.79
C LEU A 66 11.03 -5.44 -1.64
N GLU A 67 11.71 -5.13 -2.74
CA GLU A 67 13.17 -4.88 -2.75
C GLU A 67 13.97 -5.97 -2.01
N SER A 68 13.61 -7.22 -2.24
CA SER A 68 14.19 -8.42 -1.59
C SER A 68 13.88 -8.56 -0.08
N ILE A 69 13.05 -7.72 0.50
CA ILE A 69 12.59 -7.83 1.89
C ILE A 69 11.31 -8.67 1.92
N ASP A 70 11.35 -9.82 2.59
CA ASP A 70 10.14 -10.64 2.80
C ASP A 70 9.21 -9.95 3.79
N THR A 71 8.02 -9.58 3.33
CA THR A 71 7.05 -8.87 4.15
C THR A 71 6.20 -9.78 5.03
N GLY A 72 6.17 -11.09 4.74
CA GLY A 72 5.34 -12.06 5.46
C GLY A 72 5.74 -12.26 6.93
N GLY A 73 7.02 -12.00 7.26
CA GLY A 73 7.53 -12.11 8.62
C GLY A 73 7.53 -10.80 9.42
N LEU A 74 7.10 -9.69 8.81
CA LEU A 74 7.18 -8.36 9.43
C LEU A 74 5.99 -8.07 10.34
N GLY A 75 6.25 -7.33 11.41
CA GLY A 75 5.23 -6.81 12.31
C GLY A 75 4.46 -5.62 11.72
N ARG A 76 3.38 -5.23 12.39
CA ARG A 76 2.51 -4.11 11.93
C ARG A 76 3.25 -2.79 11.78
N ASP A 77 4.16 -2.50 12.69
CA ASP A 77 4.93 -1.25 12.68
C ASP A 77 5.95 -1.23 11.55
N GLU A 78 6.59 -2.36 11.26
CA GLU A 78 7.51 -2.51 10.15
C GLU A 78 6.80 -2.35 8.80
N LEU A 79 5.64 -2.98 8.64
CA LEU A 79 4.79 -2.81 7.46
C LEU A 79 4.31 -1.36 7.31
N ALA A 80 3.95 -0.69 8.42
CA ALA A 80 3.58 0.72 8.39
C ALA A 80 4.75 1.61 7.94
N HIS A 81 5.96 1.30 8.40
CA HIS A 81 7.17 2.01 7.96
C HIS A 81 7.46 1.82 6.46
N ILE A 82 7.31 0.60 5.94
CA ILE A 82 7.43 0.32 4.51
C ILE A 82 6.39 1.11 3.71
N ARG A 83 5.12 1.09 4.11
CA ARG A 83 4.07 1.87 3.44
C ARG A 83 4.40 3.36 3.41
N ASN A 84 4.87 3.89 4.53
CA ASN A 84 5.19 5.31 4.63
C ASN A 84 6.36 5.73 3.72
N ARG A 85 7.37 4.88 3.59
CA ARG A 85 8.64 5.21 2.92
C ARG A 85 8.73 4.77 1.47
N LYS A 86 8.05 3.69 1.10
CA LYS A 86 8.27 3.00 -0.18
C LYS A 86 7.04 2.92 -1.08
N ILE A 87 5.84 3.16 -0.55
CA ILE A 87 4.61 2.93 -1.29
C ILE A 87 3.76 4.20 -1.32
N GLY A 88 3.37 4.61 -2.51
CA GLY A 88 2.36 5.65 -2.72
C GLY A 88 1.03 5.05 -3.14
N PHE A 89 -0.05 5.38 -2.43
CA PHE A 89 -1.39 4.95 -2.76
C PHE A 89 -2.19 6.05 -3.44
N VAL A 90 -2.84 5.69 -4.54
CA VAL A 90 -3.92 6.48 -5.12
C VAL A 90 -5.21 5.69 -4.94
N PHE A 91 -6.11 6.20 -4.10
CA PHE A 91 -7.35 5.53 -3.76
C PHE A 91 -8.48 5.89 -4.72
N GLN A 92 -9.39 4.95 -4.95
CA GLN A 92 -10.63 5.19 -5.70
C GLN A 92 -11.60 6.09 -4.93
N GLY A 93 -11.62 6.00 -3.60
CA GLY A 93 -12.36 6.88 -2.70
C GLY A 93 -11.46 7.98 -2.14
N PHE A 94 -12.04 8.93 -1.42
CA PHE A 94 -11.28 10.06 -0.88
C PHE A 94 -10.28 9.66 0.19
N ASN A 95 -10.61 8.71 1.06
CA ASN A 95 -9.76 8.19 2.15
C ASN A 95 -9.12 9.29 3.02
N LEU A 96 -9.82 10.41 3.17
CA LEU A 96 -9.39 11.54 3.97
C LEU A 96 -9.90 11.41 5.41
N LEU A 97 -9.08 11.88 6.34
CA LEU A 97 -9.53 12.01 7.73
C LEU A 97 -10.61 13.09 7.81
N SER A 98 -11.74 12.73 8.40
CA SER A 98 -12.83 13.68 8.68
C SER A 98 -12.39 14.70 9.75
N ARG A 99 -12.92 15.92 9.65
CA ARG A 99 -12.65 17.02 10.60
C ARG A 99 -11.19 17.50 10.62
N THR A 100 -10.44 17.24 9.57
CA THR A 100 -9.09 17.75 9.36
C THR A 100 -9.04 18.53 8.05
N SER A 101 -8.16 19.52 7.98
CA SER A 101 -7.95 20.31 6.77
C SER A 101 -7.22 19.51 5.68
N ALA A 102 -7.22 20.01 4.45
CA ALA A 102 -6.41 19.45 3.37
C ALA A 102 -4.93 19.42 3.72
N LEU A 103 -4.45 20.52 4.34
CA LEU A 103 -3.06 20.63 4.78
C LEU A 103 -2.70 19.54 5.79
N GLU A 104 -3.51 19.35 6.83
CA GLU A 104 -3.29 18.32 7.85
C GLU A 104 -3.33 16.90 7.28
N ASN A 105 -4.22 16.62 6.32
CA ASN A 105 -4.25 15.33 5.64
C ASN A 105 -2.94 15.07 4.87
N VAL A 106 -2.39 16.06 4.19
CA VAL A 106 -1.12 15.94 3.46
C VAL A 106 0.08 15.88 4.40
N GLU A 107 0.01 16.55 5.55
CA GLU A 107 1.06 16.48 6.58
C GLU A 107 1.18 15.10 7.25
N LEU A 108 0.11 14.31 7.28
CA LEU A 108 0.00 13.12 8.10
C LEU A 108 1.13 12.09 7.89
N PRO A 109 1.49 11.68 6.68
CA PRO A 109 2.59 10.74 6.49
C PRO A 109 3.95 11.30 6.95
N MET A 110 4.15 12.60 6.80
CA MET A 110 5.36 13.27 7.28
C MET A 110 5.40 13.38 8.81
N LEU A 111 4.24 13.47 9.45
CA LEU A 111 4.11 13.42 10.91
C LEU A 111 4.56 12.06 11.44
N TYR A 112 4.12 10.97 10.83
CA TYR A 112 4.53 9.62 11.21
C TYR A 112 6.02 9.37 10.99
N ASP A 113 6.61 10.07 10.03
CA ASP A 113 8.04 10.01 9.74
C ASP A 113 8.92 10.91 10.63
N GLY A 114 8.30 11.63 11.56
CA GLY A 114 9.00 12.50 12.51
C GLY A 114 9.51 13.82 11.91
N VAL A 115 9.02 14.24 10.74
CA VAL A 115 9.41 15.50 10.11
C VAL A 115 8.95 16.69 10.99
N PRO A 116 9.80 17.70 11.26
CA PRO A 116 9.44 18.84 12.06
C PRO A 116 8.25 19.63 11.51
N ALA A 117 7.41 20.19 12.37
CA ALA A 117 6.15 20.83 12.02
C ALA A 117 6.27 21.93 10.94
N ARG A 118 7.33 22.76 11.02
CA ARG A 118 7.58 23.82 10.05
C ARG A 118 7.83 23.22 8.65
N GLU A 119 8.69 22.23 8.56
CA GLU A 119 9.04 21.58 7.30
C GLU A 119 7.85 20.82 6.70
N ARG A 120 7.03 20.14 7.54
CA ARG A 120 5.80 19.49 7.08
C ARG A 120 4.86 20.47 6.40
N LYS A 121 4.61 21.61 7.05
CA LYS A 121 3.72 22.65 6.51
C LYS A 121 4.21 23.20 5.18
N GLU A 122 5.51 23.51 5.10
CA GLU A 122 6.13 24.03 3.87
C GLU A 122 5.98 23.02 2.71
N LYS A 123 6.28 21.74 2.97
CA LYS A 123 6.15 20.66 1.97
C LYS A 123 4.68 20.41 1.58
N ALA A 124 3.79 20.33 2.55
CA ALA A 124 2.36 20.10 2.30
C ALA A 124 1.75 21.24 1.49
N PHE A 125 2.10 22.48 1.81
CA PHE A 125 1.66 23.66 1.06
C PHE A 125 2.15 23.62 -0.39
N ALA A 126 3.41 23.29 -0.61
CA ALA A 126 3.98 23.17 -1.95
C ALA A 126 3.28 22.11 -2.80
N VAL A 127 2.99 20.92 -2.21
CA VAL A 127 2.29 19.83 -2.89
C VAL A 127 0.85 20.22 -3.25
N LEU A 128 0.11 20.82 -2.32
CA LEU A 128 -1.27 21.27 -2.57
C LEU A 128 -1.33 22.38 -3.64
N SER A 129 -0.39 23.33 -3.59
CA SER A 129 -0.27 24.36 -4.62
C SER A 129 0.05 23.77 -6.00
N PHE A 130 0.95 22.79 -6.06
CA PHE A 130 1.25 22.06 -7.30
C PHE A 130 0.03 21.31 -7.84
N ALA A 131 -0.79 20.73 -6.98
CA ALA A 131 -2.02 20.05 -7.34
C ALA A 131 -3.17 21.03 -7.71
N GLY A 132 -2.96 22.36 -7.61
CA GLY A 132 -3.98 23.36 -7.90
C GLY A 132 -5.09 23.45 -6.86
N ILE A 133 -4.85 23.00 -5.64
CA ILE A 133 -5.82 23.06 -4.53
C ILE A 133 -5.63 24.40 -3.81
N PRO A 134 -6.64 25.28 -3.80
CA PRO A 134 -6.56 26.54 -3.07
C PRO A 134 -6.56 26.28 -1.56
N LEU A 135 -5.73 27.04 -0.83
CA LEU A 135 -5.57 26.99 0.63
C LEU A 135 -6.08 28.27 1.27
#